data_94360930865cc995ddfc50fae80b3846
#
_entry.id   94360930865cc995ddfc50fae80b3846
#
_cell.length_a   1.000
_cell.length_b   1.000
_cell.length_c   1.000
_cell.angle_alpha   90.00
_cell.angle_beta   90.00
_cell.angle_gamma   90.00
#
_symmetry.space_group_name_H-M   'P 1'
#
loop_
_entity.id
_entity.type
_entity.pdbx_description
1 polymer ?
#
loop_
_entity_poly.entity_id
_entity_poly.type
_entity_poly.pdbx_seq_one_letter_code
_entity_poly.pdbx_strand_id
1 'polypeptide(L)'
;MDLVGADAWIRDHVEPIGGIETEHERPWATVLRVPLAGGAAWFKACAPVQAFEPRLTAELFSRYPDRVAEVLGHDEERAWLLLGDAGTPIGTFGNPPETWLVALPLYAELQRGEVAHTLDHLAHGVPDLRVATLPARYDDLLRPDVPLEREEIDRLRAFAPRFEELCDELVAHDVAETVQHDDLHMANVYTEGGKLRVLDWGDSSISHPFVSLVVTFRFLEEVTELPPGDPWFARLRDAYLEPWGRGLEEVFALAMRVGAFAHAIAWLRQRDHLSAMERSEFDRGFRTVLRRAIAQTL
;
A
#
# COMPACT_ATOMS: atom_id res chain seq x y z
N MET A 1 -1.95 3.24 20.96
CA MET A 1 -2.62 1.95 20.72
C MET A 1 -2.76 1.21 22.03
N ASP A 2 -3.81 0.41 22.21
CA ASP A 2 -4.00 -0.36 23.44
C ASP A 2 -3.26 -1.71 23.30
N LEU A 3 -2.27 -1.95 24.17
CA LEU A 3 -1.50 -3.18 24.24
C LEU A 3 -1.83 -4.01 25.50
N VAL A 4 -2.90 -3.63 26.22
CA VAL A 4 -3.33 -4.38 27.40
C VAL A 4 -3.74 -5.79 26.99
N GLY A 5 -3.04 -6.78 27.56
CA GLY A 5 -3.25 -8.19 27.26
C GLY A 5 -2.53 -8.72 26.01
N ALA A 6 -1.74 -7.89 25.29
CA ALA A 6 -1.02 -8.34 24.09
C ALA A 6 -0.05 -9.51 24.38
N ASP A 7 0.70 -9.45 25.49
CA ASP A 7 1.61 -10.55 25.85
C ASP A 7 0.86 -11.88 26.08
N ALA A 8 -0.26 -11.84 26.78
CA ALA A 8 -1.09 -13.04 26.99
C ALA A 8 -1.66 -13.56 25.67
N TRP A 9 -2.22 -12.66 24.85
CA TRP A 9 -2.78 -13.02 23.54
C TRP A 9 -1.72 -13.61 22.60
N ILE A 10 -0.50 -13.06 22.56
CA ILE A 10 0.61 -13.61 21.78
C ILE A 10 0.94 -15.03 22.24
N ARG A 11 1.01 -15.26 23.57
CA ARG A 11 1.32 -16.58 24.16
C ARG A 11 0.21 -17.62 23.96
N ASP A 12 -1.00 -17.19 23.67
CA ASP A 12 -2.09 -18.11 23.29
C ASP A 12 -1.92 -18.64 21.84
N HIS A 13 -1.10 -17.97 21.01
CA HIS A 13 -0.89 -18.33 19.61
C HIS A 13 0.50 -18.94 19.34
N VAL A 14 1.53 -18.54 20.08
CA VAL A 14 2.92 -19.00 19.90
C VAL A 14 3.63 -19.18 21.25
N GLU A 15 4.75 -19.91 21.25
CA GLU A 15 5.59 -20.12 22.44
C GLU A 15 6.86 -19.25 22.39
N PRO A 16 6.89 -18.03 22.93
CA PRO A 16 8.08 -17.21 22.96
C PRO A 16 9.19 -17.82 23.83
N ILE A 17 10.43 -17.82 23.33
CA ILE A 17 11.61 -18.32 24.07
C ILE A 17 12.34 -17.22 24.85
N GLY A 18 11.86 -15.97 24.82
CA GLY A 18 12.47 -14.83 25.49
C GLY A 18 11.48 -13.70 25.72
N GLY A 19 12.01 -12.51 26.02
CA GLY A 19 11.21 -11.30 26.14
C GLY A 19 10.65 -10.85 24.79
N ILE A 20 9.41 -10.36 24.80
CA ILE A 20 8.80 -9.69 23.65
C ILE A 20 9.33 -8.25 23.63
N GLU A 21 9.85 -7.80 22.50
CA GLU A 21 10.55 -6.52 22.37
C GLU A 21 9.80 -5.61 21.38
N THR A 22 9.75 -4.31 21.70
CA THR A 22 9.23 -3.34 20.75
C THR A 22 10.23 -3.15 19.61
N GLU A 23 9.84 -3.49 18.38
CA GLU A 23 10.64 -3.25 17.19
C GLU A 23 10.54 -1.80 16.75
N HIS A 24 9.32 -1.30 16.63
CA HIS A 24 9.07 0.12 16.39
C HIS A 24 7.67 0.55 16.81
N GLU A 25 7.54 1.83 17.08
CA GLU A 25 6.27 2.52 17.28
C GLU A 25 6.10 3.61 16.22
N ARG A 26 4.95 3.59 15.56
CA ARG A 26 4.53 4.59 14.58
C ARG A 26 3.12 5.07 14.92
N PRO A 27 2.70 6.24 14.45
CA PRO A 27 1.34 6.72 14.69
C PRO A 27 0.24 5.75 14.21
N TRP A 28 0.54 4.94 13.20
CA TRP A 28 -0.39 3.99 12.59
C TRP A 28 -0.26 2.55 13.08
N ALA A 29 0.87 2.17 13.70
CA ALA A 29 1.05 0.82 14.26
C ALA A 29 2.16 0.75 15.32
N THR A 30 2.01 -0.16 16.30
CA THR A 30 3.09 -0.65 17.15
C THR A 30 3.44 -2.07 16.72
N VAL A 31 4.70 -2.35 16.48
CA VAL A 31 5.21 -3.69 16.11
C VAL A 31 6.11 -4.22 17.20
N LEU A 32 5.80 -5.45 17.63
CA LEU A 32 6.61 -6.19 18.60
C LEU A 32 7.26 -7.40 17.92
N ARG A 33 8.53 -7.62 18.23
CA ARG A 33 9.26 -8.82 17.85
C ARG A 33 9.09 -9.89 18.94
N VAL A 34 8.65 -11.06 18.52
CA VAL A 34 8.38 -12.22 19.39
C VAL A 34 9.40 -13.31 19.06
N PRO A 35 10.43 -13.55 19.92
CA PRO A 35 11.46 -14.55 19.65
C PRO A 35 10.89 -15.96 19.77
N LEU A 36 11.12 -16.82 18.78
CA LEU A 36 10.71 -18.21 18.72
C LEU A 36 11.91 -19.14 18.53
N ALA A 37 11.78 -20.43 18.83
CA ALA A 37 12.86 -21.41 18.75
C ALA A 37 13.48 -21.54 17.32
N GLY A 38 12.74 -21.21 16.27
CA GLY A 38 13.18 -21.30 14.88
C GLY A 38 13.31 -19.95 14.16
N GLY A 39 13.20 -18.81 14.86
CA GLY A 39 13.21 -17.48 14.26
C GLY A 39 12.45 -16.45 15.09
N ALA A 40 11.53 -15.73 14.50
CA ALA A 40 10.69 -14.76 15.17
C ALA A 40 9.27 -14.75 14.58
N ALA A 41 8.32 -14.30 15.38
CA ALA A 41 7.04 -13.82 14.89
C ALA A 41 6.95 -12.29 15.13
N TRP A 42 6.01 -11.66 14.46
CA TRP A 42 5.83 -10.23 14.48
C TRP A 42 4.39 -9.90 14.85
N PHE A 43 4.22 -9.28 16.01
CA PHE A 43 2.92 -8.79 16.44
C PHE A 43 2.76 -7.34 16.02
N LYS A 44 1.62 -7.01 15.42
CA LYS A 44 1.26 -5.65 15.03
C LYS A 44 -0.05 -5.26 15.69
N ALA A 45 -0.05 -4.16 16.44
CA ALA A 45 -1.25 -3.48 16.90
C ALA A 45 -1.51 -2.29 15.99
N CYS A 46 -2.59 -2.34 15.22
CA CYS A 46 -2.94 -1.30 14.25
C CYS A 46 -3.70 -0.15 14.91
N ALA A 47 -3.43 1.08 14.47
CA ALA A 47 -4.26 2.23 14.81
C ALA A 47 -5.63 2.16 14.09
N PRO A 48 -6.63 2.94 14.55
CA PRO A 48 -7.97 2.91 13.93
C PRO A 48 -7.98 3.12 12.41
N VAL A 49 -7.04 3.90 11.89
CA VAL A 49 -6.91 4.15 10.44
C VAL A 49 -6.53 2.90 9.64
N GLN A 50 -5.91 1.91 10.29
CA GLN A 50 -5.50 0.64 9.70
C GLN A 50 -6.21 -0.57 10.35
N ALA A 51 -7.32 -0.36 11.07
CA ALA A 51 -8.01 -1.42 11.81
C ALA A 51 -8.55 -2.57 10.93
N PHE A 52 -8.67 -2.37 9.63
CA PHE A 52 -9.07 -3.38 8.65
C PHE A 52 -7.95 -4.38 8.30
N GLU A 53 -6.68 -4.03 8.55
CA GLU A 53 -5.52 -4.79 8.10
C GLU A 53 -5.46 -6.22 8.65
N PRO A 54 -5.74 -6.50 9.94
CA PRO A 54 -5.68 -7.86 10.46
C PRO A 54 -6.60 -8.83 9.70
N ARG A 55 -7.83 -8.41 9.43
CA ARG A 55 -8.79 -9.20 8.67
C ARG A 55 -8.37 -9.33 7.20
N LEU A 56 -8.04 -8.21 6.54
CA LEU A 56 -7.61 -8.22 5.15
C LEU A 56 -6.41 -9.18 4.96
N THR A 57 -5.38 -9.07 5.81
CA THR A 57 -4.19 -9.92 5.71
C THR A 57 -4.53 -11.40 5.93
N ALA A 58 -5.41 -11.73 6.89
CA ALA A 58 -5.84 -13.10 7.15
C ALA A 58 -6.62 -13.69 5.96
N GLU A 59 -7.51 -12.93 5.35
CA GLU A 59 -8.26 -13.33 4.16
C GLU A 59 -7.33 -13.54 2.96
N LEU A 60 -6.38 -12.62 2.72
CA LEU A 60 -5.37 -12.76 1.66
C LEU A 60 -4.46 -13.97 1.91
N PHE A 61 -3.96 -14.17 3.12
CA PHE A 61 -3.16 -15.34 3.46
C PHE A 61 -3.93 -16.65 3.25
N SER A 62 -5.18 -16.71 3.64
CA SER A 62 -6.03 -17.88 3.44
C SER A 62 -6.15 -18.29 1.96
N ARG A 63 -6.17 -17.32 1.05
CA ARG A 63 -6.30 -17.54 -0.40
C ARG A 63 -4.94 -17.67 -1.11
N TYR A 64 -3.90 -16.97 -0.61
CA TYR A 64 -2.57 -16.90 -1.25
C TYR A 64 -1.44 -17.11 -0.23
N PRO A 65 -1.35 -18.31 0.41
CA PRO A 65 -0.39 -18.57 1.49
C PRO A 65 1.08 -18.56 1.02
N ASP A 66 1.31 -18.59 -0.28
CA ASP A 66 2.64 -18.52 -0.90
C ASP A 66 3.05 -17.09 -1.29
N ARG A 67 2.16 -16.09 -1.16
CA ARG A 67 2.35 -14.69 -1.62
C ARG A 67 2.17 -13.64 -0.52
N VAL A 68 1.58 -14.03 0.61
CA VAL A 68 1.34 -13.19 1.78
C VAL A 68 2.05 -13.80 2.97
N ALA A 69 2.45 -12.99 3.95
CA ALA A 69 3.05 -13.51 5.18
C ALA A 69 2.11 -14.46 5.90
N GLU A 70 2.65 -15.48 6.54
CA GLU A 70 1.88 -16.42 7.35
C GLU A 70 1.18 -15.67 8.50
N VAL A 71 -0.14 -15.85 8.61
CA VAL A 71 -0.92 -15.30 9.70
C VAL A 71 -1.06 -16.38 10.79
N LEU A 72 -0.39 -16.16 11.92
CA LEU A 72 -0.42 -17.03 13.11
C LEU A 72 -1.63 -16.72 13.99
N GLY A 73 -2.16 -15.50 13.94
CA GLY A 73 -3.35 -15.07 14.64
C GLY A 73 -3.77 -13.66 14.25
N HIS A 74 -5.06 -13.35 14.41
CA HIS A 74 -5.59 -12.01 14.25
C HIS A 74 -6.79 -11.78 15.17
N ASP A 75 -7.01 -10.52 15.52
CA ASP A 75 -8.14 -10.06 16.35
C ASP A 75 -8.67 -8.75 15.74
N GLU A 76 -9.86 -8.83 15.16
CA GLU A 76 -10.48 -7.71 14.46
C GLU A 76 -10.95 -6.62 15.44
N GLU A 77 -11.41 -7.01 16.65
CA GLU A 77 -11.93 -6.05 17.63
C GLU A 77 -10.81 -5.17 18.20
N ARG A 78 -9.64 -5.78 18.44
CA ARG A 78 -8.45 -5.08 18.95
C ARG A 78 -7.55 -4.53 17.85
N ALA A 79 -7.84 -4.85 16.60
CA ALA A 79 -6.99 -4.56 15.45
C ALA A 79 -5.55 -5.12 15.61
N TRP A 80 -5.43 -6.39 16.04
CA TRP A 80 -4.18 -7.09 16.27
C TRP A 80 -3.92 -8.14 15.20
N LEU A 81 -2.65 -8.27 14.83
CA LEU A 81 -2.18 -9.24 13.85
C LEU A 81 -0.87 -9.87 14.34
N LEU A 82 -0.75 -11.18 14.22
CA LEU A 82 0.48 -11.92 14.49
C LEU A 82 0.92 -12.65 13.23
N LEU A 83 2.10 -12.31 12.74
CA LEU A 83 2.68 -12.85 11.52
C LEU A 83 3.88 -13.73 11.81
N GLY A 84 4.05 -14.78 11.02
CA GLY A 84 5.28 -15.55 10.96
C GLY A 84 6.41 -14.78 10.27
N ASP A 85 7.62 -15.34 10.34
CA ASP A 85 8.77 -14.79 9.63
C ASP A 85 8.57 -14.93 8.10
N ALA A 86 8.70 -13.83 7.40
CA ALA A 86 8.56 -13.79 5.94
C ALA A 86 9.91 -13.80 5.20
N GLY A 87 11.01 -13.85 5.95
CA GLY A 87 12.37 -13.81 5.41
C GLY A 87 12.98 -12.42 5.37
N THR A 88 13.66 -12.07 4.29
CA THR A 88 14.44 -10.82 4.15
C THR A 88 13.75 -9.86 3.19
N PRO A 89 13.56 -8.59 3.56
CA PRO A 89 13.03 -7.59 2.63
C PRO A 89 13.99 -7.38 1.46
N ILE A 90 13.45 -7.28 0.24
CA ILE A 90 14.28 -7.13 -0.97
C ILE A 90 15.11 -5.85 -0.97
N GLY A 91 14.70 -4.84 -0.21
CA GLY A 91 15.46 -3.61 0.02
C GLY A 91 16.85 -3.83 0.63
N THR A 92 17.05 -4.92 1.39
CA THR A 92 18.37 -5.34 1.89
C THR A 92 19.37 -5.62 0.76
N PHE A 93 18.87 -5.97 -0.42
CA PHE A 93 19.66 -6.24 -1.62
C PHE A 93 19.74 -5.06 -2.60
N GLY A 94 19.33 -3.85 -2.17
CA GLY A 94 19.40 -2.64 -2.99
C GLY A 94 18.25 -2.46 -3.98
N ASN A 95 17.09 -3.08 -3.72
CA ASN A 95 15.89 -2.98 -4.58
C ASN A 95 16.12 -3.39 -6.05
N PRO A 96 16.67 -4.58 -6.34
CA PRO A 96 17.05 -4.97 -7.70
C PRO A 96 15.80 -5.10 -8.61
N PRO A 97 15.77 -4.44 -9.79
CA PRO A 97 14.60 -4.45 -10.67
C PRO A 97 14.28 -5.86 -11.20
N GLU A 98 15.26 -6.77 -11.25
CA GLU A 98 15.06 -8.18 -11.63
C GLU A 98 14.09 -8.91 -10.70
N THR A 99 14.12 -8.60 -9.40
CA THR A 99 13.20 -9.21 -8.43
C THR A 99 11.75 -8.80 -8.71
N TRP A 100 11.53 -7.58 -9.17
CA TRP A 100 10.20 -7.09 -9.53
C TRP A 100 9.62 -7.77 -10.78
N LEU A 101 10.45 -8.30 -11.69
CA LEU A 101 9.95 -9.12 -12.80
C LEU A 101 9.26 -10.41 -12.35
N VAL A 102 9.58 -10.89 -11.15
CA VAL A 102 8.93 -12.06 -10.54
C VAL A 102 7.79 -11.62 -9.61
N ALA A 103 8.01 -10.57 -8.81
CA ALA A 103 7.03 -10.13 -7.82
C ALA A 103 5.75 -9.54 -8.46
N LEU A 104 5.89 -8.74 -9.50
CA LEU A 104 4.76 -8.01 -10.09
C LEU A 104 3.72 -8.91 -10.78
N PRO A 105 4.08 -9.96 -11.56
CA PRO A 105 3.09 -10.89 -12.07
C PRO A 105 2.33 -11.63 -10.96
N LEU A 106 3.03 -12.07 -9.90
CA LEU A 106 2.40 -12.75 -8.76
C LEU A 106 1.43 -11.83 -8.01
N TYR A 107 1.81 -10.55 -7.85
CA TYR A 107 0.95 -9.55 -7.25
C TYR A 107 -0.27 -9.25 -8.13
N ALA A 108 -0.09 -9.12 -9.45
CA ALA A 108 -1.18 -8.92 -10.41
C ALA A 108 -2.19 -10.08 -10.40
N GLU A 109 -1.70 -11.33 -10.30
CA GLU A 109 -2.56 -12.51 -10.18
C GLU A 109 -3.37 -12.51 -8.87
N LEU A 110 -2.74 -12.10 -7.74
CA LEU A 110 -3.43 -11.92 -6.47
C LEU A 110 -4.56 -10.89 -6.64
N GLN A 111 -4.25 -9.71 -7.18
CA GLN A 111 -5.23 -8.65 -7.40
C GLN A 111 -6.41 -9.13 -8.27
N ARG A 112 -6.14 -9.87 -9.34
CA ARG A 112 -7.19 -10.44 -10.21
C ARG A 112 -8.08 -11.44 -9.47
N GLY A 113 -7.49 -12.25 -8.61
CA GLY A 113 -8.26 -13.18 -7.78
C GLY A 113 -9.14 -12.46 -6.76
N GLU A 114 -8.70 -11.30 -6.27
CA GLU A 114 -9.45 -10.50 -5.29
C GLU A 114 -10.58 -9.64 -5.89
N VAL A 115 -10.69 -9.53 -7.21
CA VAL A 115 -11.82 -8.81 -7.86
C VAL A 115 -13.18 -9.30 -7.36
N ALA A 116 -13.35 -10.61 -7.17
CA ALA A 116 -14.60 -11.19 -6.68
C ALA A 116 -14.91 -10.81 -5.20
N HIS A 117 -13.92 -10.37 -4.45
CA HIS A 117 -14.02 -10.05 -3.01
C HIS A 117 -14.03 -8.54 -2.73
N THR A 118 -14.02 -7.70 -3.75
CA THR A 118 -13.98 -6.23 -3.64
C THR A 118 -15.05 -5.67 -2.71
N LEU A 119 -16.30 -6.14 -2.84
CA LEU A 119 -17.40 -5.65 -2.01
C LEU A 119 -17.30 -6.13 -0.55
N ASP A 120 -16.77 -7.32 -0.32
CA ASP A 120 -16.51 -7.84 1.03
C ASP A 120 -15.43 -7.00 1.71
N HIS A 121 -14.35 -6.70 1.01
CA HIS A 121 -13.28 -5.83 1.54
C HIS A 121 -13.78 -4.44 1.91
N LEU A 122 -14.60 -3.82 1.06
CA LEU A 122 -15.25 -2.54 1.37
C LEU A 122 -16.14 -2.64 2.61
N ALA A 123 -16.94 -3.71 2.73
CA ALA A 123 -17.79 -3.94 3.89
C ALA A 123 -16.99 -4.17 5.19
N HIS A 124 -15.75 -4.65 5.07
CA HIS A 124 -14.81 -4.86 6.18
C HIS A 124 -13.93 -3.64 6.49
N GLY A 125 -14.22 -2.49 5.87
CA GLY A 125 -13.57 -1.23 6.19
C GLY A 125 -12.30 -0.92 5.40
N VAL A 126 -11.95 -1.70 4.38
CA VAL A 126 -10.89 -1.33 3.44
C VAL A 126 -11.31 -0.05 2.72
N PRO A 127 -10.45 0.99 2.68
CA PRO A 127 -10.80 2.29 2.11
C PRO A 127 -11.28 2.22 0.66
N ASP A 128 -12.35 2.95 0.35
CA ASP A 128 -12.88 3.10 -1.00
C ASP A 128 -12.18 4.25 -1.72
N LEU A 129 -11.25 3.90 -2.61
CA LEU A 129 -10.59 4.79 -3.55
C LEU A 129 -10.84 4.34 -4.99
N ARG A 130 -12.02 3.76 -5.26
CA ARG A 130 -12.44 3.44 -6.61
C ARG A 130 -12.47 4.69 -7.47
N VAL A 131 -12.09 4.55 -8.74
CA VAL A 131 -11.87 5.70 -9.63
C VAL A 131 -13.08 6.64 -9.67
N ALA A 132 -14.29 6.08 -9.69
CA ALA A 132 -15.53 6.88 -9.68
C ALA A 132 -15.73 7.71 -8.39
N THR A 133 -15.03 7.39 -7.29
CA THR A 133 -15.11 8.14 -6.02
C THR A 133 -14.04 9.21 -5.90
N LEU A 134 -12.97 9.13 -6.72
CA LEU A 134 -11.80 10.01 -6.60
C LEU A 134 -12.10 11.50 -6.87
N PRO A 135 -12.97 11.90 -7.83
CA PRO A 135 -13.29 13.32 -8.03
C PRO A 135 -13.82 14.00 -6.76
N ALA A 136 -14.72 13.33 -6.03
CA ALA A 136 -15.25 13.84 -4.77
C ALA A 136 -14.20 13.91 -3.65
N ARG A 137 -13.20 13.00 -3.69
CA ARG A 137 -12.08 12.97 -2.74
C ARG A 137 -10.98 13.99 -3.10
N TYR A 138 -10.91 14.41 -4.35
CA TYR A 138 -9.92 15.39 -4.81
C TYR A 138 -10.06 16.74 -4.08
N ASP A 139 -11.28 17.14 -3.75
CA ASP A 139 -11.55 18.36 -2.99
C ASP A 139 -10.90 18.34 -1.59
N ASP A 140 -10.65 17.17 -1.02
CA ASP A 140 -9.93 17.06 0.25
C ASP A 140 -8.49 17.57 0.14
N LEU A 141 -7.85 17.48 -1.03
CA LEU A 141 -6.51 18.03 -1.28
C LEU A 141 -6.48 19.58 -1.34
N LEU A 142 -7.64 20.21 -1.49
CA LEU A 142 -7.80 21.66 -1.55
C LEU A 142 -8.12 22.31 -0.19
N ARG A 143 -8.17 21.50 0.88
CA ARG A 143 -8.45 21.98 2.25
C ARG A 143 -7.38 22.98 2.72
N PRO A 144 -7.75 23.99 3.54
CA PRO A 144 -6.81 25.02 4.01
C PRO A 144 -5.66 24.49 4.88
N ASP A 145 -5.83 23.29 5.49
CA ASP A 145 -4.83 22.67 6.36
C ASP A 145 -3.86 21.74 5.60
N VAL A 146 -4.03 21.56 4.29
CA VAL A 146 -3.08 20.84 3.45
C VAL A 146 -1.79 21.67 3.32
N PRO A 147 -0.60 21.07 3.54
CA PRO A 147 0.66 21.78 3.67
C PRO A 147 1.26 22.20 2.31
N LEU A 148 0.50 22.91 1.49
CA LEU A 148 0.90 23.45 0.18
C LEU A 148 0.90 24.97 0.17
N GLU A 149 1.72 25.52 -0.71
CA GLU A 149 1.71 26.95 -1.00
C GLU A 149 0.47 27.33 -1.81
N ARG A 150 0.06 28.59 -1.69
CA ARG A 150 -1.16 29.09 -2.36
C ARG A 150 -1.15 28.83 -3.87
N GLU A 151 0.00 29.03 -4.51
CA GLU A 151 0.16 28.80 -5.95
C GLU A 151 -0.04 27.31 -6.32
N GLU A 152 0.44 26.39 -5.48
CA GLU A 152 0.25 24.95 -5.67
C GLU A 152 -1.24 24.57 -5.53
N ILE A 153 -1.93 25.14 -4.54
CA ILE A 153 -3.38 24.94 -4.35
C ILE A 153 -4.17 25.51 -5.53
N ASP A 154 -3.81 26.69 -6.03
CA ASP A 154 -4.49 27.31 -7.18
C ASP A 154 -4.30 26.46 -8.45
N ARG A 155 -3.12 25.85 -8.64
CA ARG A 155 -2.86 24.89 -9.72
C ARG A 155 -3.73 23.64 -9.58
N LEU A 156 -3.78 23.02 -8.39
CA LEU A 156 -4.65 21.87 -8.13
C LEU A 156 -6.12 22.20 -8.40
N ARG A 157 -6.60 23.37 -7.94
CA ARG A 157 -7.97 23.81 -8.18
C ARG A 157 -8.27 23.97 -9.67
N ALA A 158 -7.34 24.53 -10.43
CA ALA A 158 -7.49 24.67 -11.88
C ALA A 158 -7.50 23.30 -12.61
N PHE A 159 -6.84 22.31 -12.03
CA PHE A 159 -6.75 20.95 -12.62
C PHE A 159 -7.95 20.06 -12.26
N ALA A 160 -8.72 20.35 -11.23
CA ALA A 160 -9.82 19.51 -10.75
C ALA A 160 -10.78 19.04 -11.88
N PRO A 161 -11.25 19.89 -12.82
CA PRO A 161 -12.10 19.43 -13.93
C PRO A 161 -11.38 18.42 -14.84
N ARG A 162 -10.09 18.63 -15.09
CA ARG A 162 -9.30 17.70 -15.91
C ARG A 162 -9.08 16.37 -15.20
N PHE A 163 -8.93 16.39 -13.87
CA PHE A 163 -8.82 15.18 -13.07
C PHE A 163 -10.11 14.35 -13.14
N GLU A 164 -11.27 14.99 -13.05
CA GLU A 164 -12.57 14.34 -13.23
C GLU A 164 -12.68 13.68 -14.61
N GLU A 165 -12.32 14.38 -15.69
CA GLU A 165 -12.27 13.81 -17.06
C GLU A 165 -11.34 12.60 -17.16
N LEU A 166 -10.16 12.63 -16.52
CA LEU A 166 -9.23 11.49 -16.49
C LEU A 166 -9.81 10.28 -15.73
N CYS A 167 -10.55 10.54 -14.67
CA CYS A 167 -11.25 9.47 -13.94
C CYS A 167 -12.35 8.85 -14.81
N ASP A 168 -13.17 9.66 -15.49
CA ASP A 168 -14.22 9.17 -16.39
C ASP A 168 -13.63 8.36 -17.55
N GLU A 169 -12.54 8.85 -18.13
CA GLU A 169 -11.79 8.15 -19.19
C GLU A 169 -11.29 6.79 -18.68
N LEU A 170 -10.71 6.74 -17.46
CA LEU A 170 -10.20 5.50 -16.89
C LEU A 170 -11.31 4.49 -16.59
N VAL A 171 -12.46 4.96 -16.06
CA VAL A 171 -13.64 4.11 -15.82
C VAL A 171 -14.17 3.50 -17.11
N ALA A 172 -14.13 4.24 -18.24
CA ALA A 172 -14.62 3.76 -19.54
C ALA A 172 -13.83 2.57 -20.11
N HIS A 173 -12.63 2.29 -19.61
CA HIS A 173 -11.83 1.11 -20.00
C HIS A 173 -12.27 -0.20 -19.34
N ASP A 174 -13.22 -0.15 -18.38
CA ASP A 174 -13.85 -1.32 -17.73
C ASP A 174 -12.86 -2.34 -17.15
N VAL A 175 -11.73 -1.87 -16.61
CA VAL A 175 -10.82 -2.72 -15.84
C VAL A 175 -11.39 -2.89 -14.42
N ALA A 176 -11.60 -4.13 -14.00
CA ALA A 176 -12.17 -4.42 -12.71
C ALA A 176 -11.29 -3.89 -11.55
N GLU A 177 -11.91 -3.10 -10.67
CA GLU A 177 -11.25 -2.57 -9.48
C GLU A 177 -11.11 -3.64 -8.40
N THR A 178 -10.04 -3.56 -7.62
CA THR A 178 -9.69 -4.57 -6.64
C THR A 178 -8.83 -4.00 -5.53
N VAL A 179 -8.41 -4.86 -4.60
CA VAL A 179 -7.45 -4.47 -3.57
C VAL A 179 -6.13 -4.05 -4.21
N GLN A 180 -5.63 -2.92 -3.76
CA GLN A 180 -4.28 -2.47 -4.04
C GLN A 180 -3.54 -2.13 -2.74
N HIS A 181 -2.24 -2.29 -2.74
CA HIS A 181 -1.41 -2.19 -1.54
C HIS A 181 -1.18 -0.76 -1.08
N ASP A 182 -1.19 0.20 -1.98
CA ASP A 182 -0.89 1.63 -1.80
C ASP A 182 0.53 1.97 -1.30
N ASP A 183 1.28 0.97 -0.78
CA ASP A 183 2.68 1.13 -0.34
C ASP A 183 3.57 -0.03 -0.80
N LEU A 184 3.38 -0.49 -2.05
CA LEU A 184 4.14 -1.61 -2.61
C LEU A 184 5.57 -1.19 -2.98
N HIS A 185 6.48 -1.37 -2.05
CA HIS A 185 7.91 -1.06 -2.24
C HIS A 185 8.83 -2.12 -1.61
N MET A 186 10.13 -1.94 -1.80
CA MET A 186 11.17 -2.91 -1.44
C MET A 186 11.24 -3.31 0.04
N ALA A 187 10.68 -2.52 0.97
CA ALA A 187 10.63 -2.89 2.38
C ALA A 187 9.42 -3.78 2.71
N ASN A 188 8.41 -3.80 1.83
CA ASN A 188 7.17 -4.55 2.02
C ASN A 188 7.09 -5.81 1.14
N VAL A 189 8.15 -6.10 0.36
CA VAL A 189 8.31 -7.35 -0.39
C VAL A 189 9.49 -8.14 0.19
N TYR A 190 9.21 -9.35 0.64
CA TYR A 190 10.17 -10.23 1.33
C TYR A 190 10.49 -11.45 0.48
N THR A 191 11.70 -11.99 0.68
CA THR A 191 12.13 -13.23 0.02
C THR A 191 12.67 -14.23 1.02
N GLU A 192 12.23 -15.47 0.86
CA GLU A 192 12.75 -16.62 1.60
C GLU A 192 12.76 -17.87 0.69
N GLY A 193 13.93 -18.47 0.52
CA GLY A 193 14.06 -19.67 -0.32
C GLY A 193 13.58 -19.51 -1.77
N GLY A 194 13.66 -18.29 -2.32
CA GLY A 194 13.18 -17.95 -3.67
C GLY A 194 11.68 -17.66 -3.78
N LYS A 195 10.94 -17.74 -2.68
CA LYS A 195 9.53 -17.30 -2.62
C LYS A 195 9.49 -15.81 -2.30
N LEU A 196 8.50 -15.13 -2.86
CA LEU A 196 8.24 -13.69 -2.60
C LEU A 196 6.90 -13.53 -1.88
N ARG A 197 6.91 -12.74 -0.82
CA ARG A 197 5.71 -12.42 -0.04
C ARG A 197 5.55 -10.92 0.11
N VAL A 198 4.32 -10.45 0.06
CA VAL A 198 3.95 -9.05 0.30
C VAL A 198 3.43 -8.93 1.73
N LEU A 199 3.92 -7.93 2.45
CA LEU A 199 3.57 -7.62 3.84
C LEU A 199 3.06 -6.19 3.96
N ASP A 200 2.52 -5.85 5.13
CA ASP A 200 2.09 -4.49 5.51
C ASP A 200 0.96 -3.94 4.64
N TRP A 201 -0.20 -4.60 4.72
CA TRP A 201 -1.41 -4.24 3.99
C TRP A 201 -2.21 -3.09 4.63
N GLY A 202 -1.66 -2.42 5.64
CA GLY A 202 -2.34 -1.36 6.40
C GLY A 202 -2.64 -0.09 5.60
N ASP A 203 -1.97 0.14 4.49
CA ASP A 203 -2.23 1.26 3.59
C ASP A 203 -3.18 0.94 2.45
N SER A 204 -3.61 -0.33 2.34
CA SER A 204 -4.42 -0.82 1.24
C SER A 204 -5.71 -0.04 1.05
N SER A 205 -6.18 -0.07 -0.18
CA SER A 205 -7.48 0.46 -0.59
C SER A 205 -8.11 -0.40 -1.70
N ILE A 206 -9.38 -0.18 -1.98
CA ILE A 206 -10.01 -0.67 -3.20
C ILE A 206 -9.90 0.43 -4.25
N SER A 207 -9.22 0.13 -5.36
CA SER A 207 -8.99 1.09 -6.44
C SER A 207 -8.70 0.38 -7.77
N HIS A 208 -8.37 1.16 -8.80
CA HIS A 208 -7.89 0.62 -10.07
C HIS A 208 -6.54 -0.10 -9.87
N PRO A 209 -6.39 -1.38 -10.29
CA PRO A 209 -5.21 -2.19 -9.94
C PRO A 209 -3.87 -1.57 -10.37
N PHE A 210 -3.84 -0.87 -11.51
CA PHE A 210 -2.60 -0.35 -12.07
C PHE A 210 -2.00 0.82 -11.28
N VAL A 211 -2.76 1.47 -10.39
CA VAL A 211 -2.23 2.54 -9.54
C VAL A 211 -1.23 2.03 -8.50
N SER A 212 -1.22 0.73 -8.21
CA SER A 212 -0.25 0.11 -7.28
C SER A 212 1.21 0.39 -7.66
N LEU A 213 1.51 0.54 -8.96
CA LEU A 213 2.88 0.74 -9.42
C LEU A 213 3.40 2.17 -9.24
N VAL A 214 2.57 3.12 -8.85
CA VAL A 214 2.99 4.50 -8.55
C VAL A 214 4.10 4.50 -7.49
N VAL A 215 3.91 3.76 -6.40
CA VAL A 215 4.88 3.65 -5.31
C VAL A 215 6.10 2.84 -5.74
N THR A 216 5.89 1.69 -6.37
CA THR A 216 6.98 0.82 -6.83
C THR A 216 7.93 1.57 -7.76
N PHE A 217 7.41 2.28 -8.75
CA PHE A 217 8.22 3.01 -9.72
C PHE A 217 8.94 4.19 -9.08
N ARG A 218 8.29 4.90 -8.14
CA ARG A 218 8.93 5.96 -7.37
C ARG A 218 10.18 5.44 -6.64
N PHE A 219 10.08 4.31 -5.94
CA PHE A 219 11.22 3.75 -5.20
C PHE A 219 12.32 3.19 -6.11
N LEU A 220 11.99 2.73 -7.31
CA LEU A 220 13.01 2.38 -8.32
C LEU A 220 13.77 3.61 -8.80
N GLU A 221 13.11 4.74 -9.01
CA GLU A 221 13.77 6.00 -9.35
C GLU A 221 14.64 6.54 -8.21
N GLU A 222 14.11 6.56 -6.98
CA GLU A 222 14.74 7.21 -5.82
C GLU A 222 15.87 6.38 -5.20
N VAL A 223 15.75 5.04 -5.17
CA VAL A 223 16.67 4.15 -4.45
C VAL A 223 17.62 3.41 -5.41
N THR A 224 17.10 2.98 -6.56
CA THR A 224 17.89 2.28 -7.58
C THR A 224 18.49 3.25 -8.61
N GLU A 225 18.17 4.55 -8.48
CA GLU A 225 18.65 5.63 -9.34
C GLU A 225 18.38 5.38 -10.83
N LEU A 226 17.30 4.63 -11.16
CA LEU A 226 16.88 4.44 -12.54
C LEU A 226 16.34 5.76 -13.09
N PRO A 227 16.92 6.28 -14.19
CA PRO A 227 16.46 7.54 -14.76
C PRO A 227 15.03 7.41 -15.31
N PRO A 228 14.23 8.48 -15.32
CA PRO A 228 12.93 8.49 -15.97
C PRO A 228 13.04 8.00 -17.43
N GLY A 229 12.18 7.05 -17.80
CA GLY A 229 12.19 6.45 -19.14
C GLY A 229 13.21 5.31 -19.33
N ASP A 230 13.87 4.85 -18.25
CA ASP A 230 14.71 3.66 -18.32
C ASP A 230 13.89 2.46 -18.86
N PRO A 231 14.48 1.60 -19.73
CA PRO A 231 13.81 0.42 -20.26
C PRO A 231 13.24 -0.55 -19.19
N TRP A 232 13.75 -0.52 -17.97
CA TRP A 232 13.22 -1.30 -16.88
C TRP A 232 11.75 -0.99 -16.58
N PHE A 233 11.33 0.29 -16.61
CA PHE A 233 9.94 0.66 -16.35
C PHE A 233 8.97 0.03 -17.34
N ALA A 234 9.32 -0.01 -18.63
CA ALA A 234 8.51 -0.68 -19.64
C ALA A 234 8.46 -2.21 -19.41
N ARG A 235 9.61 -2.84 -19.12
CA ARG A 235 9.68 -4.27 -18.84
C ARG A 235 8.86 -4.67 -17.59
N LEU A 236 8.92 -3.88 -16.53
CA LEU A 236 8.18 -4.14 -15.30
C LEU A 236 6.68 -3.91 -15.49
N ARG A 237 6.29 -2.85 -16.20
CA ARG A 237 4.90 -2.64 -16.63
C ARG A 237 4.37 -3.85 -17.40
N ASP A 238 5.11 -4.30 -18.41
CA ASP A 238 4.68 -5.39 -19.28
C ASP A 238 4.55 -6.70 -18.50
N ALA A 239 5.48 -6.99 -17.59
CA ALA A 239 5.42 -8.13 -16.69
C ALA A 239 4.19 -8.07 -15.74
N TYR A 240 3.88 -6.89 -15.21
CA TYR A 240 2.70 -6.68 -14.37
C TYR A 240 1.39 -6.82 -15.16
N LEU A 241 1.36 -6.35 -16.41
CA LEU A 241 0.17 -6.38 -17.25
C LEU A 241 -0.09 -7.78 -17.86
N GLU A 242 0.91 -8.66 -17.93
CA GLU A 242 0.76 -9.98 -18.53
C GLU A 242 -0.46 -10.76 -17.98
N PRO A 243 -0.68 -10.89 -16.66
CA PRO A 243 -1.87 -11.56 -16.13
C PRO A 243 -3.19 -10.83 -16.46
N TRP A 244 -3.19 -9.52 -16.67
CA TRP A 244 -4.39 -8.72 -16.98
C TRP A 244 -4.81 -8.84 -18.43
N GLY A 245 -3.88 -9.09 -19.35
CA GLY A 245 -4.13 -9.21 -20.78
C GLY A 245 -3.25 -8.29 -21.61
N ARG A 246 -3.59 -8.13 -22.90
CA ARG A 246 -2.81 -7.35 -23.85
C ARG A 246 -3.49 -6.05 -24.22
N GLY A 247 -2.70 -5.06 -24.69
CA GLY A 247 -3.22 -3.78 -25.17
C GLY A 247 -3.67 -2.84 -24.06
N LEU A 248 -3.09 -2.98 -22.87
CA LEU A 248 -3.44 -2.21 -21.68
C LEU A 248 -2.42 -1.10 -21.37
N GLU A 249 -1.44 -0.87 -22.24
CA GLU A 249 -0.34 0.07 -22.02
C GLU A 249 -0.84 1.52 -21.89
N GLU A 250 -1.83 1.92 -22.72
CA GLU A 250 -2.45 3.24 -22.65
C GLU A 250 -3.30 3.39 -21.38
N VAL A 251 -4.06 2.36 -21.02
CA VAL A 251 -4.85 2.33 -19.77
C VAL A 251 -3.93 2.41 -18.56
N PHE A 252 -2.80 1.69 -18.60
CA PHE A 252 -1.78 1.77 -17.55
C PHE A 252 -1.22 3.19 -17.41
N ALA A 253 -0.86 3.84 -18.52
CA ALA A 253 -0.36 5.21 -18.48
C ALA A 253 -1.39 6.20 -17.90
N LEU A 254 -2.67 6.03 -18.24
CA LEU A 254 -3.77 6.81 -17.69
C LEU A 254 -3.95 6.54 -16.21
N ALA A 255 -3.94 5.27 -15.78
CA ALA A 255 -4.04 4.87 -14.39
C ALA A 255 -2.88 5.41 -13.53
N MET A 256 -1.66 5.48 -14.05
CA MET A 256 -0.53 6.08 -13.35
C MET A 256 -0.73 7.59 -13.10
N ARG A 257 -1.35 8.31 -14.03
CA ARG A 257 -1.67 9.74 -13.86
C ARG A 257 -2.75 9.95 -12.80
N VAL A 258 -3.83 9.19 -12.85
CA VAL A 258 -4.90 9.22 -11.83
C VAL A 258 -4.35 8.74 -10.48
N GLY A 259 -3.55 7.68 -10.49
CA GLY A 259 -2.96 7.05 -9.31
C GLY A 259 -2.04 7.96 -8.50
N ALA A 260 -1.37 8.91 -9.14
CA ALA A 260 -0.55 9.89 -8.42
C ALA A 260 -1.37 10.71 -7.43
N PHE A 261 -2.61 11.09 -7.79
CA PHE A 261 -3.53 11.79 -6.89
C PHE A 261 -4.25 10.84 -5.94
N ALA A 262 -4.63 9.62 -6.39
CA ALA A 262 -5.21 8.61 -5.52
C ALA A 262 -4.26 8.28 -4.35
N HIS A 263 -2.97 8.13 -4.61
CA HIS A 263 -1.93 7.93 -3.59
C HIS A 263 -1.82 9.15 -2.64
N ALA A 264 -1.91 10.37 -3.14
CA ALA A 264 -1.93 11.57 -2.29
C ALA A 264 -3.17 11.62 -1.39
N ILE A 265 -4.33 11.19 -1.89
CA ILE A 265 -5.59 11.08 -1.11
C ILE A 265 -5.45 9.99 -0.03
N ALA A 266 -4.82 8.85 -0.33
CA ALA A 266 -4.52 7.82 0.65
C ALA A 266 -3.63 8.36 1.79
N TRP A 267 -2.59 9.14 1.47
CA TRP A 267 -1.75 9.81 2.46
C TRP A 267 -2.52 10.82 3.31
N LEU A 268 -3.43 11.56 2.72
CA LEU A 268 -4.27 12.52 3.45
C LEU A 268 -5.15 11.81 4.50
N ARG A 269 -5.68 10.63 4.18
CA ARG A 269 -6.42 9.78 5.12
C ARG A 269 -5.56 9.43 6.35
N GLN A 270 -4.31 9.02 6.15
CA GLN A 270 -3.37 8.75 7.25
C GLN A 270 -3.14 10.02 8.08
N ARG A 271 -2.83 11.13 7.41
CA ARG A 271 -2.57 12.42 8.03
C ARG A 271 -3.68 12.89 8.96
N ASP A 272 -4.93 12.65 8.59
CA ASP A 272 -6.09 13.11 9.34
C ASP A 272 -6.24 12.44 10.71
N HIS A 273 -5.59 11.29 10.92
CA HIS A 273 -5.56 10.57 12.20
C HIS A 273 -4.38 10.95 13.10
N LEU A 274 -3.48 11.80 12.61
CA LEU A 274 -2.29 12.22 13.35
C LEU A 274 -2.59 13.39 14.29
N SER A 275 -1.90 13.42 15.44
CA SER A 275 -1.82 14.62 16.29
C SER A 275 -1.09 15.76 15.57
N ALA A 276 -1.23 16.99 16.07
CA ALA A 276 -0.58 18.15 15.46
C ALA A 276 0.96 18.02 15.42
N MET A 277 1.57 17.35 16.41
CA MET A 277 3.01 17.12 16.43
C MET A 277 3.44 16.10 15.37
N GLU A 278 2.74 14.98 15.28
CA GLU A 278 3.00 13.93 14.29
C GLU A 278 2.79 14.44 12.86
N ARG A 279 1.76 15.28 12.62
CA ARG A 279 1.53 15.92 11.31
C ARG A 279 2.72 16.74 10.84
N SER A 280 3.39 17.46 11.72
CA SER A 280 4.54 18.30 11.34
C SER A 280 5.67 17.50 10.70
N GLU A 281 5.91 16.28 11.16
CA GLU A 281 6.90 15.38 10.57
C GLU A 281 6.37 14.73 9.29
N PHE A 282 5.14 14.21 9.33
CA PHE A 282 4.45 13.56 8.22
C PHE A 282 4.27 14.48 7.00
N ASP A 283 3.92 15.76 7.23
CA ASP A 283 3.67 16.75 6.19
C ASP A 283 4.86 17.01 5.26
N ARG A 284 6.08 16.66 5.69
CA ARG A 284 7.26 16.74 4.82
C ARG A 284 7.18 15.70 3.70
N GLY A 285 6.86 14.45 4.03
CA GLY A 285 6.67 13.38 3.05
C GLY A 285 5.43 13.59 2.19
N PHE A 286 4.32 13.94 2.83
CA PHE A 286 3.04 14.23 2.15
C PHE A 286 3.18 15.33 1.10
N ARG A 287 3.87 16.42 1.41
CA ARG A 287 4.18 17.50 0.48
C ARG A 287 4.99 17.03 -0.73
N THR A 288 5.94 16.13 -0.51
CA THR A 288 6.74 15.54 -1.60
C THR A 288 5.85 14.72 -2.54
N VAL A 289 4.95 13.89 -2.00
CA VAL A 289 3.98 13.11 -2.78
C VAL A 289 3.09 14.01 -3.63
N LEU A 290 2.50 15.05 -3.01
CA LEU A 290 1.63 16.00 -3.71
C LEU A 290 2.38 16.75 -4.82
N ARG A 291 3.58 17.26 -4.56
CA ARG A 291 4.39 17.99 -5.55
C ARG A 291 4.78 17.11 -6.72
N ARG A 292 5.06 15.83 -6.45
CA ARG A 292 5.33 14.86 -7.51
C ARG A 292 4.08 14.64 -8.39
N ALA A 293 2.90 14.45 -7.80
CA ALA A 293 1.64 14.34 -8.54
C ALA A 293 1.40 15.56 -9.43
N ILE A 294 1.58 16.76 -8.88
CA ILE A 294 1.48 18.02 -9.62
C ILE A 294 2.49 18.07 -10.79
N ALA A 295 3.75 17.72 -10.56
CA ALA A 295 4.81 17.81 -11.58
C ALA A 295 4.66 16.79 -12.70
N GLN A 296 4.08 15.61 -12.43
CA GLN A 296 3.89 14.55 -13.42
C GLN A 296 2.62 14.74 -14.27
N THR A 297 1.69 15.57 -13.83
CA THR A 297 0.35 15.63 -14.43
C THR A 297 -0.01 17.02 -14.93
N LEU A 298 0.57 18.08 -14.38
CA LEU A 298 0.36 19.50 -14.71
C LEU A 298 1.54 20.12 -15.44
#